data_342c0f76f5bf48570564d96a89de592e
#
_entry.id   342c0f76f5bf48570564d96a89de592e
#
_cell.length_a   1.000
_cell.length_b   1.000
_cell.length_c   1.000
_cell.angle_alpha   90.00
_cell.angle_beta   90.00
_cell.angle_gamma   90.00
#
_symmetry.space_group_name_H-M   'P 1'
#
loop_
_entity.id
_entity.type
_entity.pdbx_description
1 polymer ?
#
loop_
_entity_poly.entity_id
_entity_poly.type
_entity_poly.pdbx_seq_one_letter_code
_entity_poly.pdbx_strand_id
1 'polypeptide(L)'
;MKVLVIGGAGYIGSHVVKEMMKKGHEVTVFDNLSSGLRENLFKENEFIYGNILISEDLDKAFSKDFDAFVHLAAFKAAGESMVNPEKYSVNNITGTLNIMNQAVKHGCLKMIFSSSAAVFGEPEYLPIDEEHPKNPVNYYGFTKLKIEEFMEWYDKIKGLKFAALRYFNAAGYDPEGIVHGLEQKPENLLPRIMECAAGMRKELKIFGTDYATRDGTCIRDYVRVTDLADAHVKALDYISKKGESIKLNLGTEKGTTVKELIDASRRITKQEIPCVDDERRAGDPESLYATSKKAKELLNWEPKYSDVDTLVSSTWNVYKDFVK
;
A
#
# COMPACT_ATOMS: atom_id res chain seq x y z
N MET A 1 14.10 -8.08 -16.10
CA MET A 1 13.66 -9.29 -15.39
C MET A 1 12.21 -9.54 -15.73
N LYS A 2 11.77 -10.81 -15.68
CA LYS A 2 10.37 -11.19 -15.71
C LYS A 2 9.78 -11.13 -14.31
N VAL A 3 8.76 -10.34 -14.08
CA VAL A 3 8.21 -10.08 -12.75
C VAL A 3 6.71 -10.37 -12.72
N LEU A 4 6.27 -11.20 -11.76
CA LEU A 4 4.87 -11.45 -11.50
C LEU A 4 4.35 -10.46 -10.45
N VAL A 5 3.36 -9.64 -10.77
CA VAL A 5 2.74 -8.70 -9.83
C VAL A 5 1.37 -9.24 -9.42
N ILE A 6 1.30 -9.77 -8.20
CA ILE A 6 0.10 -10.37 -7.60
C ILE A 6 -0.69 -9.26 -6.89
N GLY A 7 -1.89 -8.99 -7.35
CA GLY A 7 -2.69 -7.83 -6.97
C GLY A 7 -2.39 -6.60 -7.85
N GLY A 8 -1.89 -6.82 -9.08
CA GLY A 8 -1.44 -5.76 -9.98
C GLY A 8 -2.54 -4.91 -10.59
N ALA A 9 -3.81 -5.32 -10.54
CA ALA A 9 -4.96 -4.52 -10.97
C ALA A 9 -5.49 -3.58 -9.88
N GLY A 10 -4.96 -3.67 -8.65
CA GLY A 10 -5.32 -2.79 -7.53
C GLY A 10 -4.69 -1.39 -7.65
N TYR A 11 -5.10 -0.48 -6.76
CA TYR A 11 -4.60 0.90 -6.72
C TYR A 11 -3.06 1.00 -6.65
N ILE A 12 -2.42 0.39 -5.65
CA ILE A 12 -0.95 0.42 -5.54
C ILE A 12 -0.33 -0.46 -6.63
N GLY A 13 -0.92 -1.62 -6.89
CA GLY A 13 -0.41 -2.60 -7.84
C GLY A 13 -0.23 -2.05 -9.24
N SER A 14 -1.20 -1.32 -9.77
CA SER A 14 -1.13 -0.72 -11.10
C SER A 14 -0.04 0.34 -11.24
N HIS A 15 0.20 1.14 -10.20
CA HIS A 15 1.32 2.08 -10.19
C HIS A 15 2.69 1.36 -10.12
N VAL A 16 2.77 0.25 -9.37
CA VAL A 16 3.98 -0.60 -9.35
C VAL A 16 4.21 -1.25 -10.70
N VAL A 17 3.18 -1.79 -11.34
CA VAL A 17 3.25 -2.34 -12.71
C VAL A 17 3.79 -1.30 -13.67
N LYS A 18 3.21 -0.09 -13.68
CA LYS A 18 3.66 1.03 -14.52
C LYS A 18 5.15 1.34 -14.32
N GLU A 19 5.57 1.51 -13.06
CA GLU A 19 6.98 1.88 -12.78
C GLU A 19 7.95 0.74 -13.14
N MET A 20 7.58 -0.52 -12.91
CA MET A 20 8.40 -1.66 -13.33
C MET A 20 8.58 -1.74 -14.85
N MET A 21 7.50 -1.54 -15.62
CA MET A 21 7.58 -1.47 -17.08
C MET A 21 8.49 -0.33 -17.55
N LYS A 22 8.34 0.85 -16.95
CA LYS A 22 9.18 2.03 -17.23
C LYS A 22 10.67 1.75 -16.98
N LYS A 23 11.00 0.86 -16.04
CA LYS A 23 12.37 0.41 -15.77
C LYS A 23 12.81 -0.78 -16.64
N GLY A 24 12.01 -1.18 -17.61
CA GLY A 24 12.36 -2.23 -18.58
C GLY A 24 12.16 -3.66 -18.06
N HIS A 25 11.34 -3.88 -17.03
CA HIS A 25 10.94 -5.22 -16.63
C HIS A 25 9.81 -5.72 -17.52
N GLU A 26 9.79 -7.01 -17.81
CA GLU A 26 8.66 -7.72 -18.40
C GLU A 26 7.70 -8.09 -17.25
N VAL A 27 6.50 -7.53 -17.27
CA VAL A 27 5.56 -7.65 -16.14
C VAL A 27 4.34 -8.45 -16.54
N THR A 28 4.02 -9.48 -15.77
CA THR A 28 2.74 -10.20 -15.83
C THR A 28 1.93 -9.86 -14.58
N VAL A 29 0.65 -9.53 -14.76
CA VAL A 29 -0.29 -9.24 -13.68
C VAL A 29 -1.09 -10.48 -13.34
N PHE A 30 -1.14 -10.85 -12.05
CA PHE A 30 -2.04 -11.87 -11.51
C PHE A 30 -3.04 -11.20 -10.56
N ASP A 31 -4.33 -11.32 -10.84
CA ASP A 31 -5.38 -10.68 -10.04
C ASP A 31 -6.72 -11.42 -10.23
N ASN A 32 -7.55 -11.47 -9.19
CA ASN A 32 -8.91 -12.02 -9.29
C ASN A 32 -9.98 -10.92 -9.47
N LEU A 33 -9.56 -9.66 -9.57
CA LEU A 33 -10.42 -8.48 -9.74
C LEU A 33 -11.49 -8.31 -8.64
N SER A 34 -11.26 -8.87 -7.44
CA SER A 34 -12.18 -8.70 -6.31
C SER A 34 -12.22 -7.26 -5.79
N SER A 35 -11.10 -6.53 -5.90
CA SER A 35 -10.97 -5.10 -5.63
C SER A 35 -10.15 -4.38 -6.70
N GLY A 36 -9.42 -5.12 -7.52
CA GLY A 36 -8.70 -4.61 -8.69
C GLY A 36 -9.66 -4.27 -9.83
N LEU A 37 -9.24 -3.37 -10.70
CA LEU A 37 -10.05 -2.86 -11.80
C LEU A 37 -9.44 -3.23 -13.15
N ARG A 38 -10.27 -3.65 -14.11
CA ARG A 38 -9.80 -3.96 -15.48
C ARG A 38 -9.17 -2.75 -16.17
N GLU A 39 -9.67 -1.56 -15.90
CA GLU A 39 -9.16 -0.29 -16.42
C GLU A 39 -7.75 0.06 -15.94
N ASN A 40 -7.28 -0.58 -14.88
CA ASN A 40 -5.91 -0.46 -14.37
C ASN A 40 -4.92 -1.44 -15.02
N LEU A 41 -5.39 -2.29 -15.95
CA LEU A 41 -4.55 -3.22 -16.70
C LEU A 41 -3.99 -2.54 -17.95
N PHE A 42 -2.71 -2.74 -18.20
CA PHE A 42 -2.05 -2.21 -19.41
C PHE A 42 -2.12 -3.24 -20.53
N LYS A 43 -2.30 -2.76 -21.77
CA LYS A 43 -2.38 -3.65 -22.95
C LYS A 43 -1.08 -4.41 -23.23
N GLU A 44 0.03 -3.85 -22.79
CA GLU A 44 1.37 -4.39 -22.94
C GLU A 44 1.69 -5.52 -21.96
N ASN A 45 0.88 -5.68 -20.90
CA ASN A 45 1.09 -6.72 -19.92
C ASN A 45 0.27 -7.97 -20.22
N GLU A 46 0.86 -9.10 -19.96
CA GLU A 46 0.08 -10.30 -19.80
C GLU A 46 -0.75 -10.22 -18.51
N PHE A 47 -2.03 -10.59 -18.61
CA PHE A 47 -2.93 -10.68 -17.47
C PHE A 47 -3.37 -12.12 -17.26
N ILE A 48 -3.14 -12.61 -16.04
CA ILE A 48 -3.60 -13.92 -15.57
C ILE A 48 -4.70 -13.67 -14.54
N TYR A 49 -5.93 -14.06 -14.90
CA TYR A 49 -7.02 -14.11 -13.92
C TYR A 49 -6.84 -15.31 -13.01
N GLY A 50 -6.76 -15.11 -11.69
CA GLY A 50 -6.58 -16.20 -10.75
C GLY A 50 -6.72 -15.75 -9.29
N ASN A 51 -6.89 -16.73 -8.41
CA ASN A 51 -7.10 -16.53 -6.98
C ASN A 51 -5.93 -17.10 -6.17
N ILE A 52 -5.35 -16.32 -5.27
CA ILE A 52 -4.25 -16.73 -4.38
C ILE A 52 -4.61 -17.87 -3.44
N LEU A 53 -5.90 -18.16 -3.25
CA LEU A 53 -6.40 -19.28 -2.47
C LEU A 53 -6.48 -20.59 -3.28
N ILE A 54 -6.34 -20.52 -4.60
CA ILE A 54 -6.39 -21.68 -5.50
C ILE A 54 -4.97 -22.01 -5.93
N SER A 55 -4.46 -23.13 -5.42
CA SER A 55 -3.07 -23.55 -5.64
C SER A 55 -2.76 -23.77 -7.12
N GLU A 56 -3.73 -24.29 -7.89
CA GLU A 56 -3.62 -24.56 -9.32
C GLU A 56 -3.50 -23.27 -10.14
N ASP A 57 -4.16 -22.18 -9.73
CA ASP A 57 -4.04 -20.88 -10.40
C ASP A 57 -2.63 -20.31 -10.24
N LEU A 58 -2.08 -20.41 -9.01
CA LEU A 58 -0.72 -19.97 -8.72
C LEU A 58 0.32 -20.88 -9.39
N ASP A 59 0.10 -22.20 -9.42
CA ASP A 59 0.99 -23.14 -10.10
C ASP A 59 1.10 -22.81 -11.61
N LYS A 60 -0.03 -22.57 -12.27
CA LYS A 60 -0.06 -22.12 -13.67
C LYS A 60 0.65 -20.78 -13.87
N ALA A 61 0.48 -19.83 -12.95
CA ALA A 61 1.15 -18.54 -13.03
C ALA A 61 2.67 -18.71 -12.92
N PHE A 62 3.16 -19.34 -11.85
CA PHE A 62 4.60 -19.49 -11.61
C PHE A 62 5.30 -20.44 -12.60
N SER A 63 4.59 -21.30 -13.33
CA SER A 63 5.17 -22.15 -14.40
C SER A 63 5.74 -21.37 -15.60
N LYS A 64 5.57 -20.04 -15.62
CA LYS A 64 6.10 -19.15 -16.69
C LYS A 64 7.52 -18.62 -16.42
N ASP A 65 8.21 -19.14 -15.42
CA ASP A 65 9.60 -18.83 -15.09
C ASP A 65 9.86 -17.33 -14.80
N PHE A 66 9.35 -16.85 -13.67
CA PHE A 66 9.60 -15.49 -13.21
C PHE A 66 10.90 -15.38 -12.41
N ASP A 67 11.63 -14.28 -12.61
CA ASP A 67 12.83 -13.94 -11.84
C ASP A 67 12.48 -13.46 -10.42
N ALA A 68 11.30 -12.85 -10.26
CA ALA A 68 10.83 -12.27 -9.02
C ALA A 68 9.30 -12.10 -9.03
N PHE A 69 8.73 -11.88 -7.85
CA PHE A 69 7.34 -11.50 -7.72
C PHE A 69 7.11 -10.39 -6.69
N VAL A 70 6.04 -9.63 -6.91
CA VAL A 70 5.56 -8.60 -6.00
C VAL A 70 4.19 -9.02 -5.47
N HIS A 71 4.03 -9.02 -4.16
CA HIS A 71 2.79 -9.41 -3.51
C HIS A 71 2.09 -8.22 -2.86
N LEU A 72 0.99 -7.78 -3.49
CA LEU A 72 0.13 -6.68 -3.04
C LEU A 72 -1.30 -7.14 -2.73
N ALA A 73 -1.68 -8.36 -3.15
CA ALA A 73 -3.04 -8.86 -2.95
C ALA A 73 -3.32 -9.12 -1.45
N ALA A 74 -4.18 -8.30 -0.85
CA ALA A 74 -4.60 -8.43 0.55
C ALA A 74 -5.88 -7.65 0.82
N PHE A 75 -6.68 -8.08 1.78
CA PHE A 75 -7.66 -7.20 2.43
C PHE A 75 -6.93 -6.27 3.40
N LYS A 76 -7.33 -4.98 3.44
CA LYS A 76 -6.57 -3.91 4.13
C LYS A 76 -7.39 -3.10 5.14
N ALA A 77 -8.68 -3.35 5.27
CA ALA A 77 -9.57 -2.62 6.15
C ALA A 77 -9.36 -3.00 7.62
N ALA A 78 -8.64 -2.17 8.38
CA ALA A 78 -8.31 -2.44 9.79
C ALA A 78 -9.57 -2.66 10.64
N GLY A 79 -10.60 -1.81 10.48
CA GLY A 79 -11.87 -1.95 11.22
C GLY A 79 -12.61 -3.24 10.89
N GLU A 80 -12.72 -3.62 9.61
CA GLU A 80 -13.34 -4.88 9.20
C GLU A 80 -12.57 -6.09 9.76
N SER A 81 -11.25 -6.00 9.85
CA SER A 81 -10.42 -7.10 10.36
C SER A 81 -10.72 -7.47 11.82
N MET A 82 -11.26 -6.54 12.61
CA MET A 82 -11.66 -6.77 14.00
C MET A 82 -13.03 -7.46 14.13
N VAL A 83 -13.81 -7.44 13.06
CA VAL A 83 -15.17 -8.04 13.02
C VAL A 83 -15.16 -9.38 12.28
N ASN A 84 -14.35 -9.49 11.22
CA ASN A 84 -14.27 -10.67 10.35
C ASN A 84 -12.82 -11.18 10.27
N PRO A 85 -12.17 -11.62 11.38
CA PRO A 85 -10.77 -12.02 11.38
C PRO A 85 -10.50 -13.24 10.50
N GLU A 86 -11.46 -14.16 10.34
CA GLU A 86 -11.36 -15.34 9.50
C GLU A 86 -11.14 -14.98 8.02
N LYS A 87 -11.80 -13.94 7.52
CA LYS A 87 -11.61 -13.41 6.16
C LYS A 87 -10.15 -13.01 5.93
N TYR A 88 -9.55 -12.34 6.90
CA TYR A 88 -8.15 -11.88 6.85
C TYR A 88 -7.17 -13.02 7.04
N SER A 89 -7.48 -13.99 7.91
CA SER A 89 -6.65 -15.21 8.08
C SER A 89 -6.56 -15.99 6.78
N VAL A 90 -7.69 -16.29 6.18
CA VAL A 90 -7.76 -17.08 4.95
C VAL A 90 -7.09 -16.34 3.80
N ASN A 91 -7.50 -15.10 3.53
CA ASN A 91 -6.97 -14.39 2.37
C ASN A 91 -5.52 -13.94 2.56
N ASN A 92 -5.21 -13.25 3.66
CA ASN A 92 -3.89 -12.63 3.80
C ASN A 92 -2.82 -13.65 4.21
N ILE A 93 -3.10 -14.53 5.19
CA ILE A 93 -2.11 -15.49 5.66
C ILE A 93 -2.07 -16.71 4.74
N THR A 94 -3.18 -17.44 4.58
CA THR A 94 -3.18 -18.66 3.76
C THR A 94 -2.85 -18.35 2.30
N GLY A 95 -3.42 -17.28 1.75
CA GLY A 95 -3.10 -16.85 0.38
C GLY A 95 -1.62 -16.55 0.19
N THR A 96 -0.98 -15.86 1.15
CA THR A 96 0.47 -15.58 1.08
C THR A 96 1.30 -16.86 1.20
N LEU A 97 0.93 -17.79 2.07
CA LEU A 97 1.60 -19.08 2.18
C LEU A 97 1.51 -19.88 0.88
N ASN A 98 0.36 -19.89 0.23
CA ASN A 98 0.19 -20.52 -1.09
C ASN A 98 1.12 -19.90 -2.13
N ILE A 99 1.21 -18.55 -2.17
CA ILE A 99 2.12 -17.83 -3.07
C ILE A 99 3.56 -18.25 -2.82
N MET A 100 4.04 -18.20 -1.57
CA MET A 100 5.43 -18.55 -1.22
C MET A 100 5.73 -20.01 -1.54
N ASN A 101 4.79 -20.94 -1.30
CA ASN A 101 4.97 -22.34 -1.62
C ASN A 101 5.14 -22.58 -3.12
N GLN A 102 4.29 -21.93 -3.95
CA GLN A 102 4.40 -22.06 -5.40
C GLN A 102 5.65 -21.35 -5.94
N ALA A 103 5.99 -20.18 -5.40
CA ALA A 103 7.23 -19.48 -5.77
C ALA A 103 8.46 -20.36 -5.50
N VAL A 104 8.57 -20.98 -4.34
CA VAL A 104 9.67 -21.90 -4.00
C VAL A 104 9.66 -23.15 -4.91
N LYS A 105 8.50 -23.75 -5.17
CA LYS A 105 8.36 -24.91 -6.08
C LYS A 105 8.90 -24.62 -7.47
N HIS A 106 8.67 -23.40 -7.98
CA HIS A 106 9.10 -22.97 -9.32
C HIS A 106 10.43 -22.20 -9.33
N GLY A 107 11.16 -22.13 -8.20
CA GLY A 107 12.46 -21.47 -8.15
C GLY A 107 12.44 -19.94 -8.22
N CYS A 108 11.27 -19.30 -8.09
CA CYS A 108 11.12 -17.84 -8.04
C CYS A 108 11.39 -17.33 -6.63
N LEU A 109 12.67 -17.11 -6.30
CA LEU A 109 13.15 -16.89 -4.94
C LEU A 109 13.40 -15.42 -4.57
N LYS A 110 12.70 -14.46 -5.19
CA LYS A 110 12.78 -13.04 -4.87
C LYS A 110 11.39 -12.46 -4.72
N MET A 111 11.10 -11.93 -3.53
CA MET A 111 9.78 -11.43 -3.15
C MET A 111 9.85 -9.97 -2.71
N ILE A 112 8.99 -9.11 -3.27
CA ILE A 112 8.68 -7.81 -2.68
C ILE A 112 7.30 -7.90 -2.05
N PHE A 113 7.21 -7.56 -0.78
CA PHE A 113 5.98 -7.66 0.00
C PHE A 113 5.47 -6.29 0.44
N SER A 114 4.22 -6.02 0.12
CA SER A 114 3.45 -4.90 0.65
C SER A 114 3.11 -5.14 2.11
N SER A 115 4.00 -4.73 3.02
CA SER A 115 3.73 -4.71 4.45
C SER A 115 3.00 -3.43 4.85
N SER A 116 2.91 -3.12 6.13
CA SER A 116 2.14 -1.99 6.63
C SER A 116 2.72 -1.44 7.93
N ALA A 117 2.52 -0.14 8.17
CA ALA A 117 2.73 0.49 9.47
C ALA A 117 1.87 -0.11 10.59
N ALA A 118 0.76 -0.76 10.25
CA ALA A 118 -0.11 -1.42 11.23
C ALA A 118 0.59 -2.53 12.04
N VAL A 119 1.79 -2.98 11.63
CA VAL A 119 2.61 -3.93 12.39
C VAL A 119 3.14 -3.34 13.71
N PHE A 120 3.25 -2.02 13.81
CA PHE A 120 3.80 -1.34 14.98
C PHE A 120 2.79 -1.15 16.11
N GLY A 121 1.50 -0.90 15.78
CA GLY A 121 0.46 -0.56 16.76
C GLY A 121 0.58 0.89 17.27
N GLU A 122 0.36 1.09 18.57
CA GLU A 122 0.53 2.39 19.21
C GLU A 122 2.01 2.77 19.26
N PRO A 123 2.40 3.98 18.81
CA PRO A 123 3.78 4.40 18.82
C PRO A 123 4.30 4.63 20.25
N GLU A 124 5.44 4.01 20.58
CA GLU A 124 6.18 4.30 21.81
C GLU A 124 7.08 5.53 21.65
N TYR A 125 7.53 5.82 20.44
CA TYR A 125 8.29 7.01 20.06
C TYR A 125 8.05 7.36 18.58
N LEU A 126 8.32 8.59 18.23
CA LEU A 126 8.19 9.15 16.86
C LEU A 126 9.45 9.92 16.47
N PRO A 127 9.84 9.92 15.20
CA PRO A 127 9.28 9.10 14.10
C PRO A 127 9.57 7.61 14.30
N ILE A 128 8.67 6.73 13.81
CA ILE A 128 8.85 5.28 13.88
C ILE A 128 9.99 4.85 12.94
N ASP A 129 10.96 4.11 13.47
CA ASP A 129 12.01 3.43 12.70
C ASP A 129 11.78 1.91 12.64
N GLU A 130 12.69 1.16 12.02
CA GLU A 130 12.56 -0.28 11.86
C GLU A 130 12.80 -1.08 13.15
N GLU A 131 13.44 -0.46 14.15
CA GLU A 131 13.73 -1.06 15.46
C GLU A 131 12.56 -0.87 16.45
N HIS A 132 11.59 0.01 16.11
CA HIS A 132 10.41 0.22 16.91
C HIS A 132 9.71 -1.11 17.25
N PRO A 133 9.24 -1.31 18.50
CA PRO A 133 8.46 -2.48 18.90
C PRO A 133 7.28 -2.75 17.97
N LYS A 134 6.99 -4.01 17.73
CA LYS A 134 5.91 -4.47 16.85
C LYS A 134 4.82 -5.11 17.69
N ASN A 135 3.76 -4.33 17.92
CA ASN A 135 2.61 -4.74 18.73
C ASN A 135 1.30 -4.30 18.05
N PRO A 136 0.86 -5.00 16.99
CA PRO A 136 -0.31 -4.59 16.22
C PRO A 136 -1.58 -4.55 17.06
N VAL A 137 -2.34 -3.45 16.97
CA VAL A 137 -3.60 -3.23 17.71
C VAL A 137 -4.84 -3.66 16.92
N ASN A 138 -4.67 -4.13 15.69
CA ASN A 138 -5.75 -4.68 14.88
C ASN A 138 -5.31 -5.95 14.15
N TYR A 139 -6.31 -6.75 13.76
CA TYR A 139 -6.06 -8.07 13.17
C TYR A 139 -5.37 -7.98 11.81
N TYR A 140 -5.64 -6.95 11.01
CA TYR A 140 -4.93 -6.71 9.76
C TYR A 140 -3.43 -6.54 9.99
N GLY A 141 -3.03 -5.68 10.94
CA GLY A 141 -1.63 -5.49 11.33
C GLY A 141 -0.99 -6.80 11.83
N PHE A 142 -1.72 -7.58 12.63
CA PHE A 142 -1.29 -8.91 13.06
C PHE A 142 -1.01 -9.83 11.85
N THR A 143 -1.90 -9.87 10.83
CA THR A 143 -1.66 -10.71 9.64
C THR A 143 -0.40 -10.29 8.88
N LYS A 144 -0.15 -8.96 8.75
CA LYS A 144 1.05 -8.44 8.09
C LYS A 144 2.33 -8.81 8.84
N LEU A 145 2.32 -8.67 10.18
CA LEU A 145 3.46 -9.06 11.01
C LEU A 145 3.76 -10.56 10.92
N LYS A 146 2.74 -11.40 10.98
CA LYS A 146 2.91 -12.87 10.85
C LYS A 146 3.45 -13.26 9.48
N ILE A 147 3.06 -12.59 8.42
CA ILE A 147 3.62 -12.81 7.10
C ILE A 147 5.12 -12.44 7.07
N GLU A 148 5.53 -11.34 7.69
CA GLU A 148 6.96 -10.99 7.80
C GLU A 148 7.76 -12.08 8.54
N GLU A 149 7.22 -12.66 9.60
CA GLU A 149 7.83 -13.77 10.32
C GLU A 149 7.94 -15.05 9.45
N PHE A 150 6.91 -15.37 8.67
CA PHE A 150 6.96 -16.48 7.71
C PHE A 150 8.02 -16.25 6.63
N MET A 151 8.14 -15.04 6.10
CA MET A 151 9.17 -14.72 5.10
C MET A 151 10.59 -14.90 5.64
N GLU A 152 10.86 -14.56 6.91
CA GLU A 152 12.15 -14.84 7.56
C GLU A 152 12.47 -16.34 7.60
N TRP A 153 11.47 -17.17 7.92
CA TRP A 153 11.65 -18.61 7.90
C TRP A 153 11.86 -19.17 6.48
N TYR A 154 11.12 -18.64 5.48
CA TYR A 154 11.32 -19.06 4.08
C TYR A 154 12.67 -18.61 3.54
N ASP A 155 13.18 -17.45 3.92
CA ASP A 155 14.55 -17.03 3.59
C ASP A 155 15.58 -18.00 4.19
N LYS A 156 15.47 -18.25 5.49
CA LYS A 156 16.41 -19.13 6.21
C LYS A 156 16.42 -20.57 5.68
N ILE A 157 15.26 -21.13 5.33
CA ILE A 157 15.13 -22.57 5.01
C ILE A 157 15.15 -22.82 3.50
N LYS A 158 14.62 -21.90 2.69
CA LYS A 158 14.41 -22.05 1.24
C LYS A 158 15.19 -21.05 0.40
N GLY A 159 15.84 -20.05 1.02
CA GLY A 159 16.56 -19.01 0.30
C GLY A 159 15.65 -17.98 -0.41
N LEU A 160 14.37 -17.89 -0.03
CA LEU A 160 13.43 -16.89 -0.57
C LEU A 160 13.82 -15.51 -0.04
N LYS A 161 14.58 -14.75 -0.83
CA LYS A 161 14.96 -13.38 -0.49
C LYS A 161 13.79 -12.44 -0.60
N PHE A 162 13.65 -11.52 0.37
CA PHE A 162 12.50 -10.63 0.40
C PHE A 162 12.85 -9.18 0.77
N ALA A 163 11.99 -8.26 0.31
CA ALA A 163 11.90 -6.92 0.87
C ALA A 163 10.47 -6.70 1.38
N ALA A 164 10.31 -6.48 2.69
CA ALA A 164 9.05 -6.06 3.29
C ALA A 164 9.02 -4.54 3.38
N LEU A 165 8.12 -3.92 2.63
CA LEU A 165 7.96 -2.46 2.58
C LEU A 165 6.79 -2.05 3.46
N ARG A 166 7.09 -1.42 4.60
CA ARG A 166 6.10 -0.93 5.58
C ARG A 166 5.78 0.51 5.28
N TYR A 167 4.63 0.76 4.70
CA TYR A 167 4.16 2.11 4.43
C TYR A 167 2.85 2.40 5.16
N PHE A 168 2.55 3.68 5.26
CA PHE A 168 1.46 4.22 6.05
C PHE A 168 0.23 4.42 5.15
N ASN A 169 -0.04 5.65 4.74
CA ASN A 169 -1.17 5.92 3.89
C ASN A 169 -0.70 6.18 2.45
N ALA A 170 -0.92 5.22 1.57
CA ALA A 170 -0.73 5.46 0.15
C ALA A 170 -1.75 6.50 -0.32
N ALA A 171 -1.29 7.55 -1.01
CA ALA A 171 -2.10 8.67 -1.47
C ALA A 171 -1.65 9.17 -2.84
N GLY A 172 -2.44 10.04 -3.46
CA GLY A 172 -2.12 10.58 -4.78
C GLY A 172 -2.43 9.62 -5.92
N TYR A 173 -2.18 10.08 -7.12
CA TYR A 173 -2.34 9.29 -8.36
C TYR A 173 -1.20 9.55 -9.33
N ASP A 174 -1.20 8.81 -10.42
CA ASP A 174 -0.29 8.93 -11.53
C ASP A 174 -0.38 10.33 -12.17
N PRO A 175 0.72 11.11 -12.23
CA PRO A 175 0.71 12.46 -12.82
C PRO A 175 0.45 12.45 -14.33
N GLU A 176 0.72 11.35 -15.01
CA GLU A 176 0.49 11.20 -16.45
C GLU A 176 -0.95 10.77 -16.77
N GLY A 177 -1.76 10.46 -15.74
CA GLY A 177 -3.17 10.07 -15.88
C GLY A 177 -3.39 8.69 -16.54
N ILE A 178 -2.34 7.88 -16.68
CA ILE A 178 -2.45 6.56 -17.29
C ILE A 178 -3.13 5.60 -16.32
N VAL A 179 -2.75 5.64 -15.04
CA VAL A 179 -3.45 4.92 -13.97
C VAL A 179 -4.48 5.87 -13.37
N HIS A 180 -5.76 5.59 -13.60
CA HIS A 180 -6.87 6.48 -13.23
C HIS A 180 -8.09 5.74 -12.65
N GLY A 181 -8.06 4.42 -12.54
CA GLY A 181 -9.17 3.66 -11.98
C GLY A 181 -9.43 4.01 -10.52
N LEU A 182 -10.69 4.40 -10.22
CA LEU A 182 -11.10 4.79 -8.88
C LEU A 182 -11.35 3.58 -8.00
N GLU A 183 -10.71 3.55 -6.83
CA GLU A 183 -10.97 2.53 -5.82
C GLU A 183 -12.46 2.53 -5.43
N GLN A 184 -13.12 1.37 -5.52
CA GLN A 184 -14.52 1.24 -5.11
C GLN A 184 -14.61 1.27 -3.59
N LYS A 185 -15.53 2.12 -3.05
CA LYS A 185 -15.75 2.29 -1.61
C LYS A 185 -14.44 2.56 -0.85
N PRO A 186 -13.71 3.63 -1.18
CA PRO A 186 -12.41 3.90 -0.56
C PRO A 186 -12.55 4.12 0.95
N GLU A 187 -11.61 3.57 1.70
CA GLU A 187 -11.55 3.75 3.16
C GLU A 187 -10.52 4.82 3.57
N ASN A 188 -9.54 5.09 2.71
CA ASN A 188 -8.53 6.11 2.95
C ASN A 188 -9.12 7.52 2.91
N LEU A 189 -8.54 8.43 3.69
CA LEU A 189 -9.06 9.78 3.88
C LEU A 189 -9.09 10.58 2.57
N LEU A 190 -7.98 10.66 1.81
CA LEU A 190 -7.90 11.52 0.64
C LEU A 190 -8.91 11.17 -0.46
N PRO A 191 -9.13 9.90 -0.84
CA PRO A 191 -10.21 9.52 -1.75
C PRO A 191 -11.60 9.93 -1.24
N ARG A 192 -11.88 9.77 0.06
CA ARG A 192 -13.18 10.19 0.66
C ARG A 192 -13.37 11.70 0.60
N ILE A 193 -12.31 12.48 0.80
CA ILE A 193 -12.33 13.94 0.60
C ILE A 193 -12.68 14.26 -0.86
N MET A 194 -12.06 13.57 -1.81
CA MET A 194 -12.33 13.79 -3.24
C MET A 194 -13.73 13.37 -3.64
N GLU A 195 -14.28 12.28 -3.06
CA GLU A 195 -15.70 11.93 -3.25
C GLU A 195 -16.65 13.04 -2.78
N CYS A 196 -16.33 13.69 -1.65
CA CYS A 196 -17.10 14.86 -1.19
C CYS A 196 -16.97 16.03 -2.17
N ALA A 197 -15.76 16.36 -2.59
CA ALA A 197 -15.51 17.44 -3.52
C ALA A 197 -16.18 17.22 -4.89
N ALA A 198 -16.30 15.97 -5.34
CA ALA A 198 -16.97 15.62 -6.60
C ALA A 198 -18.51 15.44 -6.44
N GLY A 199 -19.06 15.64 -5.24
CA GLY A 199 -20.49 15.46 -4.99
C GLY A 199 -20.96 13.99 -4.97
N MET A 200 -20.02 13.05 -4.93
CA MET A 200 -20.29 11.60 -4.85
C MET A 200 -20.63 11.15 -3.43
N ARG A 201 -20.20 11.92 -2.42
CA ARG A 201 -20.43 11.71 -0.99
C ARG A 201 -21.01 12.97 -0.36
N LYS A 202 -22.04 12.81 0.49
CA LYS A 202 -22.76 13.93 1.11
C LYS A 202 -21.86 14.72 2.08
N GLU A 203 -21.08 14.03 2.90
CA GLU A 203 -20.27 14.62 3.97
C GLU A 203 -19.09 13.73 4.35
N LEU A 204 -18.06 14.34 4.92
CA LEU A 204 -16.91 13.69 5.49
C LEU A 204 -17.01 13.71 7.01
N LYS A 205 -16.82 12.56 7.65
CA LYS A 205 -16.69 12.46 9.10
C LYS A 205 -15.26 12.67 9.55
N ILE A 206 -15.04 13.59 10.49
CA ILE A 206 -13.74 13.82 11.15
C ILE A 206 -13.80 13.11 12.50
N PHE A 207 -12.99 12.06 12.66
CA PHE A 207 -12.97 11.23 13.85
C PHE A 207 -11.99 11.78 14.90
N GLY A 208 -12.53 12.50 15.89
CA GLY A 208 -11.80 13.20 16.94
C GLY A 208 -11.25 14.54 16.48
N THR A 209 -11.59 15.58 17.22
CA THR A 209 -11.14 16.97 17.02
C THR A 209 -10.49 17.55 18.28
N ASP A 210 -10.19 16.67 19.26
CA ASP A 210 -9.70 16.96 20.60
C ASP A 210 -8.35 16.28 20.90
N TYR A 211 -7.61 15.82 19.88
CA TYR A 211 -6.25 15.29 20.05
C TYR A 211 -5.25 16.39 20.47
N ALA A 212 -4.20 16.01 21.22
CA ALA A 212 -3.16 16.95 21.61
C ALA A 212 -2.17 17.27 20.46
N THR A 213 -2.73 17.57 19.28
CA THR A 213 -2.03 17.92 18.05
C THR A 213 -2.19 19.40 17.73
N ARG A 214 -1.49 19.90 16.69
CA ARG A 214 -1.49 21.32 16.32
C ARG A 214 -2.84 21.91 15.92
N ASP A 215 -3.83 21.08 15.55
CA ASP A 215 -5.16 21.52 15.16
C ASP A 215 -6.30 20.68 15.74
N GLY A 216 -5.98 19.78 16.65
CA GLY A 216 -6.94 18.90 17.32
C GLY A 216 -7.27 17.62 16.54
N THR A 217 -6.84 17.47 15.28
CA THR A 217 -7.08 16.26 14.50
C THR A 217 -5.84 15.36 14.45
N CYS A 218 -6.04 14.05 14.20
CA CYS A 218 -4.93 13.12 14.21
C CYS A 218 -3.92 13.38 13.07
N ILE A 219 -2.65 13.03 13.33
CA ILE A 219 -1.54 13.17 12.39
C ILE A 219 -1.26 11.82 11.73
N ARG A 220 -1.15 11.82 10.40
CA ARG A 220 -0.84 10.63 9.60
C ARG A 220 0.24 10.93 8.58
N ASP A 221 0.96 9.89 8.20
CA ASP A 221 1.97 9.91 7.16
C ASP A 221 1.36 9.50 5.82
N TYR A 222 1.41 10.38 4.84
CA TYR A 222 0.87 10.17 3.49
C TYR A 222 2.02 10.10 2.49
N VAL A 223 2.20 8.92 1.90
CA VAL A 223 3.25 8.69 0.90
C VAL A 223 2.60 8.56 -0.47
N ARG A 224 3.13 9.30 -1.44
CA ARG A 224 2.59 9.22 -2.80
C ARG A 224 2.75 7.82 -3.38
N VAL A 225 1.71 7.34 -4.02
CA VAL A 225 1.69 5.99 -4.61
C VAL A 225 2.79 5.77 -5.64
N THR A 226 3.20 6.82 -6.38
CA THR A 226 4.32 6.74 -7.34
C THR A 226 5.69 6.69 -6.64
N ASP A 227 5.86 7.33 -5.48
CA ASP A 227 7.06 7.19 -4.66
C ASP A 227 7.13 5.76 -4.08
N LEU A 228 5.99 5.19 -3.67
CA LEU A 228 5.92 3.78 -3.27
C LEU A 228 6.29 2.83 -4.42
N ALA A 229 5.80 3.10 -5.63
CA ALA A 229 6.13 2.28 -6.81
C ALA A 229 7.63 2.29 -7.10
N ASP A 230 8.31 3.45 -7.03
CA ASP A 230 9.77 3.56 -7.15
C ASP A 230 10.50 2.75 -6.05
N ALA A 231 9.98 2.77 -4.80
CA ALA A 231 10.54 1.97 -3.71
C ALA A 231 10.47 0.46 -4.00
N HIS A 232 9.38 -0.04 -4.59
CA HIS A 232 9.25 -1.45 -4.96
C HIS A 232 10.29 -1.87 -6.00
N VAL A 233 10.54 -1.03 -7.01
CA VAL A 233 11.56 -1.30 -8.03
C VAL A 233 12.96 -1.29 -7.41
N LYS A 234 13.29 -0.27 -6.62
CA LYS A 234 14.60 -0.17 -5.95
C LYS A 234 14.83 -1.32 -4.96
N ALA A 235 13.79 -1.76 -4.25
CA ALA A 235 13.87 -2.90 -3.35
C ALA A 235 14.14 -4.20 -4.12
N LEU A 236 13.51 -4.39 -5.29
CA LEU A 236 13.78 -5.52 -6.16
C LEU A 236 15.20 -5.52 -6.68
N ASP A 237 15.72 -4.36 -7.09
CA ASP A 237 17.10 -4.18 -7.51
C ASP A 237 18.07 -4.54 -6.37
N TYR A 238 17.78 -4.08 -5.14
CA TYR A 238 18.62 -4.35 -3.97
C TYR A 238 18.70 -5.85 -3.68
N ILE A 239 17.58 -6.53 -3.47
CA ILE A 239 17.59 -7.96 -3.16
C ILE A 239 18.20 -8.80 -4.30
N SER A 240 18.07 -8.35 -5.55
CA SER A 240 18.64 -9.03 -6.71
C SER A 240 20.15 -8.88 -6.78
N LYS A 241 20.71 -7.72 -6.40
CA LYS A 241 22.14 -7.43 -6.43
C LYS A 241 22.87 -7.92 -5.19
N LYS A 242 22.27 -7.76 -4.01
CA LYS A 242 22.90 -8.08 -2.72
C LYS A 242 22.63 -9.50 -2.25
N GLY A 243 21.50 -10.10 -2.65
CA GLY A 243 21.07 -11.41 -2.13
C GLY A 243 20.71 -11.37 -0.65
N GLU A 244 20.30 -10.22 -0.12
CA GLU A 244 19.98 -10.00 1.28
C GLU A 244 18.52 -9.58 1.42
N SER A 245 17.84 -10.14 2.42
CA SER A 245 16.46 -9.74 2.76
C SER A 245 16.46 -8.48 3.61
N ILE A 246 15.45 -7.60 3.39
CA ILE A 246 15.33 -6.32 4.09
C ILE A 246 13.89 -6.06 4.53
N LYS A 247 13.77 -5.28 5.60
CA LYS A 247 12.50 -4.67 6.05
C LYS A 247 12.73 -3.16 6.15
N LEU A 248 11.86 -2.37 5.53
CA LEU A 248 12.03 -0.92 5.42
C LEU A 248 10.73 -0.20 5.69
N ASN A 249 10.84 0.90 6.43
CA ASN A 249 9.78 1.88 6.56
C ASN A 249 9.84 2.86 5.37
N LEU A 250 8.70 3.15 4.80
CA LEU A 250 8.55 4.15 3.75
C LEU A 250 7.64 5.29 4.28
N GLY A 251 8.26 6.27 4.90
CA GLY A 251 7.60 7.42 5.50
C GLY A 251 8.11 8.74 4.94
N THR A 252 7.42 9.83 5.28
CA THR A 252 7.79 11.20 4.87
C THR A 252 8.52 11.98 5.97
N GLU A 253 8.64 11.42 7.16
CA GLU A 253 9.15 12.07 8.39
C GLU A 253 8.30 13.29 8.85
N LYS A 254 7.30 13.65 8.07
CA LYS A 254 6.40 14.78 8.30
C LYS A 254 4.97 14.29 8.32
N GLY A 255 4.40 14.30 9.51
CA GLY A 255 2.99 13.98 9.62
C GLY A 255 2.10 15.15 9.15
N THR A 256 1.03 14.82 8.43
CA THR A 256 -0.03 15.74 8.01
C THR A 256 -1.28 15.49 8.84
N THR A 257 -1.92 16.56 9.33
CA THR A 257 -3.19 16.41 10.06
C THR A 257 -4.35 16.18 9.09
N VAL A 258 -5.44 15.64 9.62
CA VAL A 258 -6.68 15.49 8.84
C VAL A 258 -7.18 16.83 8.33
N LYS A 259 -7.15 17.87 9.18
CA LYS A 259 -7.61 19.22 8.82
C LYS A 259 -6.73 19.87 7.77
N GLU A 260 -5.42 19.76 7.87
CA GLU A 260 -4.49 20.26 6.83
C GLU A 260 -4.80 19.65 5.45
N LEU A 261 -5.11 18.35 5.40
CA LEU A 261 -5.44 17.68 4.15
C LEU A 261 -6.79 18.16 3.57
N ILE A 262 -7.80 18.38 4.44
CA ILE A 262 -9.11 18.92 4.05
C ILE A 262 -8.96 20.35 3.53
N ASP A 263 -8.23 21.21 4.24
CA ASP A 263 -8.07 22.62 3.87
C ASP A 263 -7.29 22.77 2.56
N ALA A 264 -6.24 21.96 2.36
CA ALA A 264 -5.54 21.89 1.08
C ALA A 264 -6.48 21.43 -0.05
N SER A 265 -7.34 20.44 0.24
CA SER A 265 -8.30 19.94 -0.74
C SER A 265 -9.32 21.02 -1.14
N ARG A 266 -9.88 21.76 -0.19
CA ARG A 266 -10.78 22.91 -0.50
C ARG A 266 -10.07 23.97 -1.35
N ARG A 267 -8.83 24.29 -0.99
CA ARG A 267 -8.03 25.30 -1.70
C ARG A 267 -7.72 24.90 -3.14
N ILE A 268 -7.39 23.63 -3.39
CA ILE A 268 -6.98 23.12 -4.70
C ILE A 268 -8.18 22.80 -5.59
N THR A 269 -9.17 22.11 -5.07
CA THR A 269 -10.35 21.69 -5.85
C THR A 269 -11.30 22.85 -6.14
N LYS A 270 -11.31 23.89 -5.29
CA LYS A 270 -12.30 24.97 -5.27
C LYS A 270 -13.74 24.47 -5.03
N GLN A 271 -13.87 23.30 -4.42
CA GLN A 271 -15.15 22.68 -4.11
C GLN A 271 -15.43 22.74 -2.61
N GLU A 272 -16.71 22.72 -2.26
CA GLU A 272 -17.14 22.53 -0.89
C GLU A 272 -16.87 21.09 -0.45
N ILE A 273 -16.37 20.93 0.76
CA ILE A 273 -16.18 19.63 1.41
C ILE A 273 -16.89 19.70 2.75
N PRO A 274 -18.18 19.31 2.81
CA PRO A 274 -18.93 19.29 4.05
C PRO A 274 -18.31 18.32 5.03
N CYS A 275 -18.07 18.77 6.27
CA CYS A 275 -17.46 17.98 7.32
C CYS A 275 -18.36 17.94 8.55
N VAL A 276 -18.40 16.80 9.22
CA VAL A 276 -19.10 16.58 10.49
C VAL A 276 -18.12 15.94 11.47
N ASP A 277 -18.01 16.51 12.67
CA ASP A 277 -17.21 15.93 13.73
C ASP A 277 -17.88 14.66 14.27
N ASP A 278 -17.08 13.66 14.55
CA ASP A 278 -17.50 12.38 15.12
C ASP A 278 -16.53 11.96 16.24
N GLU A 279 -16.93 11.01 17.08
CA GLU A 279 -16.10 10.51 18.17
C GLU A 279 -14.78 9.90 17.65
N ARG A 280 -13.75 9.88 18.51
CA ARG A 280 -12.48 9.20 18.21
C ARG A 280 -12.75 7.74 17.88
N ARG A 281 -12.06 7.22 16.89
CA ARG A 281 -12.06 5.78 16.63
C ARG A 281 -11.23 5.06 17.69
N ALA A 282 -11.76 3.98 18.23
CA ALA A 282 -11.02 3.12 19.15
C ALA A 282 -9.77 2.55 18.44
N GLY A 283 -8.60 2.66 19.07
CA GLY A 283 -7.33 2.18 18.55
C GLY A 283 -6.72 3.04 17.42
N ASP A 284 -7.20 4.26 17.22
CA ASP A 284 -6.59 5.22 16.28
C ASP A 284 -5.56 6.08 17.06
N PRO A 285 -4.24 5.94 16.83
CA PRO A 285 -3.25 6.72 17.55
C PRO A 285 -3.33 8.20 17.17
N GLU A 286 -2.98 9.07 18.12
CA GLU A 286 -2.95 10.52 17.91
C GLU A 286 -2.03 10.93 16.76
N SER A 287 -0.84 10.35 16.70
CA SER A 287 0.18 10.64 15.69
C SER A 287 0.82 9.35 15.21
N LEU A 288 0.94 9.19 13.88
CA LEU A 288 1.54 8.00 13.28
C LEU A 288 2.32 8.39 12.01
N TYR A 289 3.65 8.49 12.11
CA TYR A 289 4.56 8.77 11.00
C TYR A 289 5.93 8.13 11.22
N ALA A 290 6.67 7.89 10.14
CA ALA A 290 7.92 7.14 10.18
C ALA A 290 9.08 7.89 9.55
N THR A 291 10.31 7.49 9.96
CA THR A 291 11.52 7.82 9.22
C THR A 291 11.74 6.83 8.08
N SER A 292 12.32 7.32 6.99
CA SER A 292 12.78 6.50 5.84
C SER A 292 14.31 6.47 5.73
N LYS A 293 15.01 6.75 6.82
CA LYS A 293 16.47 6.82 6.85
C LYS A 293 17.13 5.56 6.29
N LYS A 294 16.69 4.38 6.72
CA LYS A 294 17.19 3.09 6.25
C LYS A 294 16.88 2.84 4.76
N ALA A 295 15.72 3.24 4.28
CA ALA A 295 15.37 3.18 2.86
C ALA A 295 16.28 4.11 2.03
N LYS A 296 16.60 5.30 2.53
CA LYS A 296 17.57 6.21 1.89
C LYS A 296 18.96 5.61 1.84
N GLU A 297 19.44 5.04 2.92
CA GLU A 297 20.78 4.43 3.01
C GLU A 297 20.93 3.22 2.09
N LEU A 298 19.97 2.30 2.09
CA LEU A 298 20.08 1.03 1.36
C LEU A 298 19.63 1.11 -0.10
N LEU A 299 18.56 1.88 -0.37
CA LEU A 299 17.93 1.96 -1.69
C LEU A 299 18.19 3.30 -2.41
N ASN A 300 18.83 4.26 -1.76
CA ASN A 300 18.84 5.65 -2.23
C ASN A 300 17.42 6.14 -2.57
N TRP A 301 16.47 5.80 -1.68
CA TRP A 301 15.07 6.16 -1.80
C TRP A 301 14.65 7.20 -0.77
N GLU A 302 13.95 8.21 -1.23
CA GLU A 302 13.24 9.18 -0.41
C GLU A 302 11.94 9.60 -1.11
N PRO A 303 10.90 9.98 -0.37
CA PRO A 303 9.66 10.49 -0.97
C PRO A 303 9.92 11.85 -1.61
N LYS A 304 9.71 11.96 -2.93
CA LYS A 304 9.98 13.19 -3.69
C LYS A 304 8.75 14.04 -3.93
N TYR A 305 7.59 13.40 -3.98
CA TYR A 305 6.34 13.99 -4.45
C TYR A 305 5.20 13.80 -3.45
N SER A 306 5.54 13.61 -2.18
CA SER A 306 4.58 13.33 -1.10
C SER A 306 4.15 14.58 -0.32
N ASP A 307 4.37 15.79 -0.88
CA ASP A 307 3.79 17.01 -0.32
C ASP A 307 2.27 17.04 -0.51
N VAL A 308 1.57 17.72 0.40
CA VAL A 308 0.10 17.73 0.46
C VAL A 308 -0.53 18.24 -0.83
N ASP A 309 0.03 19.29 -1.42
CA ASP A 309 -0.52 19.92 -2.64
C ASP A 309 -0.41 18.95 -3.83
N THR A 310 0.71 18.26 -3.96
CA THR A 310 0.93 17.25 -5.00
C THR A 310 0.00 16.06 -4.82
N LEU A 311 -0.18 15.58 -3.58
CA LEU A 311 -1.11 14.49 -3.28
C LEU A 311 -2.55 14.84 -3.67
N VAL A 312 -3.01 16.00 -3.24
CA VAL A 312 -4.36 16.50 -3.51
C VAL A 312 -4.57 16.72 -5.00
N SER A 313 -3.65 17.47 -5.67
CA SER A 313 -3.80 17.81 -7.10
C SER A 313 -3.84 16.55 -7.98
N SER A 314 -2.94 15.58 -7.73
CA SER A 314 -2.92 14.35 -8.52
C SER A 314 -4.17 13.49 -8.30
N THR A 315 -4.70 13.46 -7.07
CA THR A 315 -5.94 12.74 -6.80
C THR A 315 -7.13 13.44 -7.43
N TRP A 316 -7.21 14.77 -7.30
CA TRP A 316 -8.29 15.56 -7.90
C TRP A 316 -8.38 15.40 -9.41
N ASN A 317 -7.25 15.31 -10.10
CA ASN A 317 -7.24 15.09 -11.55
C ASN A 317 -8.02 13.86 -12.00
N VAL A 318 -8.16 12.86 -11.16
CA VAL A 318 -8.92 11.63 -11.45
C VAL A 318 -10.39 11.78 -11.05
N TYR A 319 -10.69 12.59 -10.03
CA TYR A 319 -12.06 12.78 -9.51
C TYR A 319 -12.84 13.92 -10.17
N LYS A 320 -12.16 14.94 -10.73
CA LYS A 320 -12.81 16.15 -11.25
C LYS A 320 -13.83 15.89 -12.37
N ASP A 321 -13.65 14.83 -13.14
CA ASP A 321 -14.56 14.47 -14.23
C ASP A 321 -15.89 13.88 -13.74
N PHE A 322 -16.00 13.61 -12.43
CA PHE A 322 -17.21 13.14 -11.77
C PHE A 322 -17.97 14.24 -11.03
N VAL A 323 -17.54 15.49 -11.11
CA VAL A 323 -18.24 16.64 -10.48
C VAL A 323 -19.63 16.75 -11.07
N LYS A 324 -20.64 16.78 -10.17
CA LYS A 324 -22.06 16.88 -10.52
C LYS A 324 -22.52 18.32 -10.56
#